data_ea6c776f83cb995d9dd56206814643b1
#
_entry.id   ea6c776f83cb995d9dd56206814643b1
#
_cell.length_a   1.000
_cell.length_b   1.000
_cell.length_c   1.000
_cell.angle_alpha   90.00
_cell.angle_beta   90.00
_cell.angle_gamma   90.00
#
_symmetry.space_group_name_H-M   'P 1'
#
loop_
_entity.id
_entity.type
_entity.pdbx_description
1 polymer ?
#
loop_
_entity_poly.entity_id
_entity_poly.type
_entity_poly.pdbx_seq_one_letter_code
_entity_poly.pdbx_strand_id
1 'polypeptide(L)'
;MVFRCQLQYRSSFLMTLLAQMLVPLSVLSGLLLLFQRFRRLGDWSVADVLLCFAAIHMAFALSECFARGFDQFSQLVIQGEFDRILVRPRSTVLQVLGARIEFSRIGRLLLSVIVLAVAITRAAIDWTCLRVVALSLMIVGGAIIFYGIFMLAATLCFWTLQGLEVANIFTDGGREMAQYPLDIYRTEVMRFFTYVIPFGAVNYLPLHYLLGHSGSAPWQAFVPLVSLVFLIPCLLAWRAGVRHYQSAGS
;
A
#
# COMPACT_ATOMS: atom_id res chain seq x y z
N MET A 1 11.81 12.83 -18.21
CA MET A 1 11.68 14.30 -18.05
C MET A 1 11.26 14.69 -16.62
N VAL A 2 10.24 14.09 -16.04
CA VAL A 2 9.70 14.42 -14.69
C VAL A 2 10.77 14.43 -13.59
N PHE A 3 11.66 13.42 -13.54
CA PHE A 3 12.74 13.33 -12.55
C PHE A 3 13.74 14.50 -12.62
N ARG A 4 14.08 14.96 -13.83
CA ARG A 4 14.99 16.10 -14.02
C ARG A 4 14.37 17.42 -13.55
N CYS A 5 13.08 17.62 -13.73
CA CYS A 5 12.37 18.82 -13.26
C CYS A 5 12.31 18.87 -11.72
N GLN A 6 12.10 17.73 -11.05
CA GLN A 6 12.08 17.68 -9.59
C GLN A 6 13.46 17.91 -8.96
N LEU A 7 14.54 17.49 -9.63
CA LEU A 7 15.93 17.71 -9.19
C LEU A 7 16.44 19.13 -9.45
N GLN A 8 15.74 19.95 -10.24
CA GLN A 8 16.13 21.32 -10.52
C GLN A 8 16.09 22.19 -9.25
N TYR A 9 15.16 21.90 -8.33
CA TYR A 9 15.04 22.55 -7.02
C TYR A 9 15.44 21.60 -5.89
N ARG A 10 16.76 21.31 -5.76
CA ARG A 10 17.31 20.33 -4.84
C ARG A 10 16.89 20.53 -3.38
N SER A 11 16.89 21.78 -2.90
CA SER A 11 16.48 22.10 -1.52
C SER A 11 15.00 21.80 -1.27
N SER A 12 14.12 22.18 -2.19
CA SER A 12 12.69 21.89 -2.10
C SER A 12 12.41 20.38 -2.17
N PHE A 13 13.12 19.66 -3.04
CA PHE A 13 13.01 18.21 -3.13
C PHE A 13 13.45 17.51 -1.82
N LEU A 14 14.58 17.93 -1.24
CA LEU A 14 15.05 17.39 0.05
C LEU A 14 14.09 17.69 1.19
N MET A 15 13.56 18.92 1.26
CA MET A 15 12.55 19.29 2.27
C MET A 15 11.28 18.43 2.14
N THR A 16 10.79 18.23 0.92
CA THR A 16 9.63 17.39 0.67
C THR A 16 9.90 15.93 1.03
N LEU A 17 11.10 15.41 0.70
CA LEU A 17 11.52 14.06 1.05
C LEU A 17 11.56 13.86 2.57
N LEU A 18 12.15 14.81 3.31
CA LEU A 18 12.17 14.79 4.78
C LEU A 18 10.77 14.89 5.38
N ALA A 19 9.94 15.79 4.85
CA ALA A 19 8.54 15.92 5.29
C ALA A 19 7.75 14.62 5.10
N GLN A 20 7.98 13.89 4.00
CA GLN A 20 7.36 12.60 3.76
C GLN A 20 7.84 11.48 4.72
N MET A 21 9.01 11.63 5.33
CA MET A 21 9.49 10.70 6.35
C MET A 21 8.86 10.99 7.73
N LEU A 22 8.45 12.23 8.02
CA LEU A 22 7.94 12.62 9.33
C LEU A 22 6.63 11.89 9.69
N VAL A 23 5.72 11.71 8.73
CA VAL A 23 4.43 11.04 8.99
C VAL A 23 4.63 9.60 9.45
N PRO A 24 5.28 8.70 8.69
CA PRO A 24 5.49 7.34 9.17
C PRO A 24 6.43 7.28 10.38
N LEU A 25 7.34 8.25 10.56
CA LEU A 25 8.18 8.34 11.75
C LEU A 25 7.35 8.66 13.02
N SER A 26 6.35 9.53 12.93
CA SER A 26 5.45 9.82 14.05
C SER A 26 4.64 8.59 14.46
N VAL A 27 4.14 7.83 13.49
CA VAL A 27 3.42 6.57 13.72
C VAL A 27 4.35 5.53 14.35
N LEU A 28 5.57 5.38 13.82
CA LEU A 28 6.60 4.52 14.39
C LEU A 28 6.94 4.90 15.84
N SER A 29 7.07 6.19 16.12
CA SER A 29 7.33 6.68 17.47
C SER A 29 6.20 6.31 18.44
N GLY A 30 4.93 6.46 18.00
CA GLY A 30 3.76 6.03 18.76
C GLY A 30 3.78 4.52 19.05
N LEU A 31 4.14 3.72 18.05
CA LEU A 31 4.28 2.27 18.19
C LEU A 31 5.38 1.93 19.23
N LEU A 32 6.55 2.56 19.14
CA LEU A 32 7.64 2.31 20.10
C LEU A 32 7.27 2.73 21.51
N LEU A 33 6.57 3.86 21.69
CA LEU A 33 6.06 4.30 23.01
C LEU A 33 5.05 3.31 23.58
N LEU A 34 4.16 2.77 22.74
CA LEU A 34 3.21 1.74 23.15
C LEU A 34 3.94 0.51 23.71
N PHE A 35 5.01 0.06 23.05
CA PHE A 35 5.80 -1.09 23.50
C PHE A 35 6.72 -0.78 24.71
N GLN A 36 7.03 0.49 24.98
CA GLN A 36 7.65 0.87 26.26
C GLN A 36 6.69 0.66 27.45
N ARG A 37 5.38 0.86 27.20
CA ARG A 37 4.35 0.64 28.23
C ARG A 37 3.92 -0.82 28.32
N PHE A 38 3.74 -1.47 27.17
CA PHE A 38 3.28 -2.85 27.05
C PHE A 38 4.38 -3.67 26.36
N ARG A 39 5.00 -4.60 27.07
CA ARG A 39 6.13 -5.39 26.55
C ARG A 39 5.76 -6.27 25.35
N ARG A 40 4.49 -6.64 25.20
CA ARG A 40 3.93 -7.44 24.11
C ARG A 40 2.55 -6.92 23.73
N LEU A 41 2.18 -7.11 22.48
CA LEU A 41 0.84 -6.85 21.97
C LEU A 41 0.21 -8.20 21.58
N GLY A 42 -0.57 -8.80 22.51
CA GLY A 42 -0.96 -10.20 22.39
C GLY A 42 0.29 -11.11 22.44
N ASP A 43 0.45 -11.95 21.43
CA ASP A 43 1.61 -12.85 21.30
C ASP A 43 2.80 -12.21 20.54
N TRP A 44 2.64 -10.96 20.05
CA TRP A 44 3.60 -10.28 19.19
C TRP A 44 4.64 -9.47 19.97
N SER A 45 5.91 -9.65 19.63
CA SER A 45 7.01 -8.82 20.14
C SER A 45 7.14 -7.52 19.34
N VAL A 46 7.93 -6.57 19.88
CA VAL A 46 8.27 -5.31 19.16
C VAL A 46 8.87 -5.60 17.78
N ALA A 47 9.77 -6.58 17.69
CA ALA A 47 10.46 -6.92 16.44
C ALA A 47 9.49 -7.45 15.38
N ASP A 48 8.50 -8.25 15.79
CA ASP A 48 7.50 -8.80 14.90
C ASP A 48 6.58 -7.72 14.32
N VAL A 49 6.14 -6.79 15.19
CA VAL A 49 5.30 -5.66 14.76
C VAL A 49 6.09 -4.66 13.91
N LEU A 50 7.37 -4.43 14.20
CA LEU A 50 8.24 -3.61 13.36
C LEU A 50 8.41 -4.22 11.95
N LEU A 51 8.49 -5.54 11.86
CA LEU A 51 8.57 -6.23 10.57
C LEU A 51 7.29 -6.06 9.76
N CYS A 52 6.14 -6.22 10.42
CA CYS A 52 4.83 -5.99 9.83
C CYS A 52 4.68 -4.54 9.35
N PHE A 53 4.98 -3.58 10.23
CA PHE A 53 4.99 -2.16 9.95
C PHE A 53 5.84 -1.84 8.71
N ALA A 54 7.09 -2.30 8.71
CA ALA A 54 8.02 -2.02 7.62
C ALA A 54 7.55 -2.59 6.28
N ALA A 55 7.06 -3.83 6.27
CA ALA A 55 6.56 -4.48 5.06
C ALA A 55 5.35 -3.73 4.47
N ILE A 56 4.38 -3.34 5.31
CA ILE A 56 3.18 -2.63 4.88
C ILE A 56 3.48 -1.20 4.43
N HIS A 57 4.30 -0.45 5.18
CA HIS A 57 4.70 0.90 4.78
C HIS A 57 5.53 0.90 3.49
N MET A 58 6.36 -0.12 3.28
CA MET A 58 7.11 -0.30 2.04
C MET A 58 6.19 -0.61 0.86
N ALA A 59 5.21 -1.51 1.06
CA ALA A 59 4.18 -1.84 0.08
C ALA A 59 3.34 -0.61 -0.29
N PHE A 60 2.90 0.17 0.70
CA PHE A 60 2.15 1.40 0.49
C PHE A 60 2.97 2.46 -0.25
N ALA A 61 4.23 2.69 0.16
CA ALA A 61 5.10 3.65 -0.50
C ALA A 61 5.39 3.27 -1.97
N LEU A 62 5.59 1.98 -2.26
CA LEU A 62 5.72 1.48 -3.63
C LEU A 62 4.45 1.74 -4.44
N SER A 63 3.28 1.46 -3.88
CA SER A 63 2.01 1.73 -4.54
C SER A 63 1.83 3.23 -4.80
N GLU A 64 2.07 4.11 -3.82
CA GLU A 64 2.00 5.56 -4.00
C GLU A 64 2.94 6.09 -5.08
N CYS A 65 4.15 5.55 -5.22
CA CYS A 65 5.09 5.97 -6.25
C CYS A 65 4.52 5.77 -7.66
N PHE A 66 3.81 4.67 -7.88
CA PHE A 66 3.33 4.28 -9.21
C PHE A 66 1.82 4.50 -9.43
N ALA A 67 1.00 4.48 -8.38
CA ALA A 67 -0.46 4.61 -8.48
C ALA A 67 -0.97 6.05 -8.30
N ARG A 68 -0.10 7.06 -8.25
CA ARG A 68 -0.49 8.45 -8.00
C ARG A 68 -1.49 9.02 -9.00
N GLY A 69 -1.47 8.53 -10.24
CA GLY A 69 -2.46 8.90 -11.25
C GLY A 69 -3.89 8.49 -10.87
N PHE A 70 -4.06 7.37 -10.16
CA PHE A 70 -5.36 6.94 -9.63
C PHE A 70 -5.77 7.74 -8.39
N ASP A 71 -4.86 8.02 -7.48
CA ASP A 71 -5.12 8.81 -6.29
C ASP A 71 -5.56 10.27 -6.63
N GLN A 72 -5.06 10.82 -7.73
CA GLN A 72 -5.44 12.13 -8.23
C GLN A 72 -6.38 12.08 -9.45
N PHE A 73 -7.08 10.99 -9.64
CA PHE A 73 -7.89 10.76 -10.83
C PHE A 73 -9.03 11.78 -10.99
N SER A 74 -9.65 12.22 -9.90
CA SER A 74 -10.68 13.28 -9.95
C SER A 74 -10.17 14.56 -10.62
N GLN A 75 -8.90 14.93 -10.37
CA GLN A 75 -8.29 16.11 -11.00
C GLN A 75 -8.11 15.90 -12.51
N LEU A 76 -7.73 14.69 -12.93
CA LEU A 76 -7.61 14.36 -14.36
C LEU A 76 -8.98 14.45 -15.08
N VAL A 77 -10.05 14.06 -14.39
CA VAL A 77 -11.43 14.18 -14.92
C VAL A 77 -11.85 15.63 -14.99
N ILE A 78 -11.71 16.40 -13.89
CA ILE A 78 -12.12 17.81 -13.83
C ILE A 78 -11.36 18.67 -14.86
N GLN A 79 -10.08 18.37 -15.11
CA GLN A 79 -9.23 19.11 -16.06
C GLN A 79 -9.44 18.65 -17.51
N GLY A 80 -10.33 17.69 -17.78
CA GLY A 80 -10.56 17.12 -19.12
C GLY A 80 -9.37 16.34 -19.69
N GLU A 81 -8.35 16.06 -18.88
CA GLU A 81 -7.17 15.30 -19.31
C GLU A 81 -7.52 13.83 -19.59
N PHE A 82 -8.57 13.31 -18.95
CA PHE A 82 -9.01 11.93 -19.14
C PHE A 82 -9.57 11.71 -20.55
N ASP A 83 -10.22 12.70 -21.18
CA ASP A 83 -10.68 12.63 -22.56
C ASP A 83 -9.53 12.39 -23.53
N ARG A 84 -8.38 13.02 -23.29
CA ARG A 84 -7.16 12.81 -24.09
C ARG A 84 -6.59 11.41 -23.91
N ILE A 85 -6.78 10.79 -22.74
CA ILE A 85 -6.37 9.41 -22.45
C ILE A 85 -7.25 8.43 -23.25
N LEU A 86 -8.56 8.69 -23.34
CA LEU A 86 -9.51 7.82 -24.04
C LEU A 86 -9.28 7.77 -25.56
N VAL A 87 -8.83 8.86 -26.16
CA VAL A 87 -8.57 8.93 -27.62
C VAL A 87 -7.31 8.13 -28.02
N ARG A 88 -6.40 7.85 -27.08
CA ARG A 88 -5.17 7.12 -27.39
C ARG A 88 -5.41 5.61 -27.44
N PRO A 89 -4.91 4.88 -28.45
CA PRO A 89 -5.09 3.43 -28.59
C PRO A 89 -4.18 2.64 -27.64
N ARG A 90 -4.26 2.92 -26.32
CA ARG A 90 -3.50 2.26 -25.25
C ARG A 90 -4.41 1.98 -24.08
N SER A 91 -4.04 1.02 -23.24
CA SER A 91 -4.77 0.73 -22.00
C SER A 91 -4.91 2.00 -21.13
N THR A 92 -6.13 2.36 -20.77
CA THR A 92 -6.43 3.50 -19.90
C THR A 92 -5.77 3.36 -18.53
N VAL A 93 -5.72 2.13 -18.01
CA VAL A 93 -5.04 1.80 -16.74
C VAL A 93 -3.56 2.21 -16.79
N LEU A 94 -2.84 1.78 -17.84
CA LEU A 94 -1.41 2.09 -17.98
C LEU A 94 -1.16 3.58 -18.23
N GLN A 95 -2.07 4.25 -18.92
CA GLN A 95 -1.95 5.68 -19.19
C GLN A 95 -2.18 6.51 -17.92
N VAL A 96 -3.21 6.18 -17.11
CA VAL A 96 -3.47 6.84 -15.82
C VAL A 96 -2.32 6.57 -14.84
N LEU A 97 -1.82 5.34 -14.79
CA LEU A 97 -0.67 4.97 -13.95
C LEU A 97 0.57 5.79 -14.31
N GLY A 98 0.86 5.95 -15.59
CA GLY A 98 1.99 6.73 -16.08
C GLY A 98 1.79 8.25 -16.10
N ALA A 99 0.55 8.75 -15.87
CA ALA A 99 0.24 10.17 -15.94
C ALA A 99 0.98 10.98 -14.87
N ARG A 100 1.12 10.43 -13.67
CA ARG A 100 1.80 11.09 -12.54
C ARG A 100 2.65 10.09 -11.76
N ILE A 101 3.96 10.31 -11.74
CA ILE A 101 4.92 9.56 -10.93
C ILE A 101 5.52 10.55 -9.92
N GLU A 102 5.41 10.23 -8.63
CA GLU A 102 5.80 11.12 -7.55
C GLU A 102 7.02 10.56 -6.79
N PHE A 103 8.20 11.02 -7.18
CA PHE A 103 9.47 10.58 -6.57
C PHE A 103 9.67 11.11 -5.14
N SER A 104 8.92 12.11 -4.71
CA SER A 104 8.95 12.60 -3.32
C SER A 104 8.58 11.51 -2.29
N ARG A 105 7.80 10.50 -2.72
CA ARG A 105 7.40 9.36 -1.89
C ARG A 105 8.55 8.40 -1.56
N ILE A 106 9.70 8.53 -2.23
CA ILE A 106 10.92 7.79 -1.91
C ILE A 106 11.34 8.01 -0.45
N GLY A 107 11.02 9.16 0.16
CA GLY A 107 11.27 9.40 1.59
C GLY A 107 10.61 8.35 2.48
N ARG A 108 9.33 8.03 2.25
CA ARG A 108 8.62 6.97 2.99
C ARG A 108 9.23 5.60 2.74
N LEU A 109 9.62 5.32 1.50
CA LEU A 109 10.26 4.07 1.13
C LEU A 109 11.60 3.89 1.86
N LEU A 110 12.44 4.93 1.90
CA LEU A 110 13.72 4.91 2.61
C LEU A 110 13.53 4.63 4.11
N LEU A 111 12.59 5.31 4.76
CA LEU A 111 12.29 5.03 6.17
C LEU A 111 11.84 3.59 6.36
N SER A 112 10.95 3.08 5.52
CA SER A 112 10.47 1.70 5.61
C SER A 112 11.59 0.68 5.42
N VAL A 113 12.55 0.94 4.51
CA VAL A 113 13.75 0.10 4.32
C VAL A 113 14.63 0.11 5.58
N ILE A 114 14.84 1.29 6.19
CA ILE A 114 15.63 1.40 7.43
C ILE A 114 14.95 0.61 8.56
N VAL A 115 13.64 0.78 8.74
CA VAL A 115 12.87 0.04 9.76
C VAL A 115 12.90 -1.45 9.49
N LEU A 116 12.78 -1.86 8.22
CA LEU A 116 12.88 -3.27 7.81
C LEU A 116 14.24 -3.86 8.17
N ALA A 117 15.33 -3.15 7.87
CA ALA A 117 16.68 -3.59 8.23
C ALA A 117 16.82 -3.76 9.76
N VAL A 118 16.32 -2.82 10.55
CA VAL A 118 16.32 -2.93 12.02
C VAL A 118 15.44 -4.08 12.49
N ALA A 119 14.26 -4.29 11.90
CA ALA A 119 13.37 -5.37 12.26
C ALA A 119 14.00 -6.75 11.97
N ILE A 120 14.62 -6.91 10.80
CA ILE A 120 15.32 -8.14 10.40
C ILE A 120 16.45 -8.49 11.38
N THR A 121 17.23 -7.49 11.84
CA THR A 121 18.34 -7.75 12.77
C THR A 121 17.87 -8.05 14.20
N ARG A 122 16.66 -7.61 14.56
CA ARG A 122 16.09 -7.81 15.91
C ARG A 122 15.17 -9.01 16.01
N ALA A 123 14.53 -9.39 14.90
CA ALA A 123 13.69 -10.57 14.85
C ALA A 123 14.56 -11.83 14.80
N ALA A 124 14.28 -12.81 15.68
CA ALA A 124 14.96 -14.10 15.69
C ALA A 124 14.42 -14.99 14.55
N ILE A 125 14.74 -14.65 13.31
CA ILE A 125 14.27 -15.37 12.12
C ILE A 125 15.41 -16.23 11.58
N ASP A 126 15.15 -17.54 11.47
CA ASP A 126 16.04 -18.44 10.73
C ASP A 126 15.83 -18.24 9.24
N TRP A 127 16.68 -17.46 8.62
CA TRP A 127 16.54 -17.09 7.21
C TRP A 127 16.75 -18.29 6.29
N THR A 128 15.68 -18.69 5.62
CA THR A 128 15.67 -19.66 4.52
C THR A 128 15.29 -18.95 3.22
N CYS A 129 15.63 -19.55 2.08
CA CYS A 129 15.23 -19.01 0.77
C CYS A 129 13.72 -18.77 0.70
N LEU A 130 12.91 -19.68 1.25
CA LEU A 130 11.45 -19.55 1.24
C LEU A 130 10.95 -18.41 2.13
N ARG A 131 11.60 -18.10 3.27
CA ARG A 131 11.25 -16.95 4.11
C ARG A 131 11.60 -15.62 3.44
N VAL A 132 12.69 -15.55 2.69
CA VAL A 132 13.02 -14.36 1.87
C VAL A 132 11.97 -14.16 0.78
N VAL A 133 11.53 -15.23 0.11
CA VAL A 133 10.45 -15.19 -0.87
C VAL A 133 9.14 -14.73 -0.20
N ALA A 134 8.80 -15.26 0.98
CA ALA A 134 7.60 -14.84 1.72
C ALA A 134 7.60 -13.34 2.01
N LEU A 135 8.70 -12.79 2.54
CA LEU A 135 8.83 -11.34 2.80
C LEU A 135 8.71 -10.51 1.52
N SER A 136 9.34 -10.96 0.45
CA SER A 136 9.25 -10.28 -0.85
C SER A 136 7.81 -10.28 -1.39
N LEU A 137 7.13 -11.42 -1.28
CA LEU A 137 5.72 -11.54 -1.68
C LEU A 137 4.78 -10.73 -0.78
N MET A 138 5.06 -10.59 0.53
CA MET A 138 4.32 -9.68 1.42
C MET A 138 4.37 -8.26 0.90
N ILE A 139 5.55 -7.76 0.57
CA ILE A 139 5.75 -6.37 0.12
C ILE A 139 5.10 -6.16 -1.26
N VAL A 140 5.38 -7.04 -2.21
CA VAL A 140 4.83 -6.92 -3.58
C VAL A 140 3.32 -7.14 -3.59
N GLY A 141 2.82 -8.16 -2.89
CA GLY A 141 1.39 -8.44 -2.76
C GLY A 141 0.64 -7.29 -2.07
N GLY A 142 1.22 -6.73 -1.01
CA GLY A 142 0.69 -5.54 -0.34
C GLY A 142 0.61 -4.34 -1.29
N ALA A 143 1.66 -4.10 -2.08
CA ALA A 143 1.66 -3.03 -3.08
C ALA A 143 0.55 -3.22 -4.14
N ILE A 144 0.31 -4.46 -4.57
CA ILE A 144 -0.77 -4.80 -5.51
C ILE A 144 -2.14 -4.54 -4.87
N ILE A 145 -2.35 -4.88 -3.60
CA ILE A 145 -3.62 -4.59 -2.89
C ILE A 145 -3.86 -3.08 -2.80
N PHE A 146 -2.88 -2.31 -2.35
CA PHE A 146 -3.01 -0.85 -2.30
C PHE A 146 -3.25 -0.24 -3.67
N TYR A 147 -2.56 -0.72 -4.70
CA TYR A 147 -2.83 -0.34 -6.08
C TYR A 147 -4.28 -0.62 -6.50
N GLY A 148 -4.82 -1.80 -6.16
CA GLY A 148 -6.21 -2.15 -6.40
C GLY A 148 -7.18 -1.22 -5.69
N ILE A 149 -6.89 -0.84 -4.42
CA ILE A 149 -7.71 0.09 -3.65
C ILE A 149 -7.69 1.49 -4.29
N PHE A 150 -6.51 2.02 -4.69
CA PHE A 150 -6.42 3.29 -5.42
C PHE A 150 -7.20 3.26 -6.73
N MET A 151 -7.16 2.13 -7.46
CA MET A 151 -7.95 1.96 -8.69
C MET A 151 -9.45 1.95 -8.41
N LEU A 152 -9.93 1.25 -7.36
CA LEU A 152 -11.34 1.27 -6.95
C LEU A 152 -11.78 2.68 -6.53
N ALA A 153 -10.94 3.38 -5.78
CA ALA A 153 -11.13 4.77 -5.40
C ALA A 153 -11.31 5.69 -6.61
N ALA A 154 -10.40 5.58 -7.58
CA ALA A 154 -10.50 6.31 -8.83
C ALA A 154 -11.76 5.94 -9.63
N THR A 155 -12.16 4.67 -9.57
CA THR A 155 -13.38 4.20 -10.24
C THR A 155 -14.63 4.90 -9.70
N LEU A 156 -14.71 5.17 -8.41
CA LEU A 156 -15.83 5.91 -7.81
C LEU A 156 -15.98 7.32 -8.39
N CYS A 157 -14.90 7.94 -8.86
CA CYS A 157 -14.95 9.27 -9.47
C CYS A 157 -15.77 9.33 -10.76
N PHE A 158 -16.07 8.21 -11.40
CA PHE A 158 -16.98 8.17 -12.56
C PHE A 158 -18.44 8.45 -12.20
N TRP A 159 -18.83 8.24 -10.93
CA TRP A 159 -20.19 8.49 -10.43
C TRP A 159 -20.25 9.66 -9.48
N THR A 160 -19.17 9.93 -8.74
CA THR A 160 -19.14 11.00 -7.74
C THR A 160 -17.74 11.60 -7.64
N LEU A 161 -17.62 12.90 -7.90
CA LEU A 161 -16.35 13.62 -7.80
C LEU A 161 -15.83 13.73 -6.35
N GLN A 162 -16.69 13.52 -5.37
CA GLN A 162 -16.36 13.56 -3.93
C GLN A 162 -15.93 12.19 -3.36
N GLY A 163 -15.89 11.14 -4.20
CA GLY A 163 -15.56 9.77 -3.77
C GLY A 163 -14.15 9.58 -3.20
N LEU A 164 -13.25 10.56 -3.37
CA LEU A 164 -11.87 10.48 -2.88
C LEU A 164 -11.77 10.48 -1.35
N GLU A 165 -12.67 11.16 -0.63
CA GLU A 165 -12.64 11.16 0.85
C GLU A 165 -12.99 9.78 1.41
N VAL A 166 -13.97 9.10 0.81
CA VAL A 166 -14.31 7.72 1.15
C VAL A 166 -13.16 6.77 0.80
N ALA A 167 -12.47 7.05 -0.30
CA ALA A 167 -11.32 6.28 -0.73
C ALA A 167 -10.16 6.35 0.27
N ASN A 168 -9.89 7.53 0.84
CA ASN A 168 -8.84 7.73 1.83
C ASN A 168 -9.06 6.90 3.11
N ILE A 169 -10.31 6.59 3.46
CA ILE A 169 -10.62 5.68 4.58
C ILE A 169 -10.05 4.28 4.31
N PHE A 170 -10.12 3.79 3.08
CA PHE A 170 -9.63 2.46 2.73
C PHE A 170 -8.13 2.43 2.39
N THR A 171 -7.56 3.52 1.89
CA THR A 171 -6.13 3.61 1.59
C THR A 171 -5.31 3.90 2.84
N ASP A 172 -5.49 5.06 3.46
CA ASP A 172 -4.77 5.44 4.67
C ASP A 172 -5.25 4.65 5.89
N GLY A 173 -6.57 4.51 6.09
CA GLY A 173 -7.13 3.68 7.14
C GLY A 173 -6.74 2.20 7.00
N GLY A 174 -6.75 1.67 5.78
CA GLY A 174 -6.26 0.32 5.47
C GLY A 174 -4.79 0.13 5.83
N ARG A 175 -3.93 1.11 5.53
CA ARG A 175 -2.52 1.11 5.93
C ARG A 175 -2.37 1.12 7.45
N GLU A 176 -3.08 2.02 8.15
CA GLU A 176 -3.04 2.12 9.62
C GLU A 176 -3.49 0.82 10.30
N MET A 177 -4.46 0.13 9.71
CA MET A 177 -4.90 -1.17 10.21
C MET A 177 -3.88 -2.27 9.90
N ALA A 178 -3.39 -2.33 8.67
CA ALA A 178 -2.51 -3.40 8.20
C ALA A 178 -1.08 -3.32 8.75
N GLN A 179 -0.65 -2.21 9.34
CA GLN A 179 0.67 -2.09 9.97
C GLN A 179 0.81 -2.91 11.26
N TYR A 180 -0.30 -3.39 11.80
CA TYR A 180 -0.33 -4.32 12.93
C TYR A 180 -0.80 -5.70 12.47
N PRO A 181 -0.40 -6.79 13.16
CA PRO A 181 -0.96 -8.11 12.91
C PRO A 181 -2.48 -8.12 13.09
N LEU A 182 -3.22 -8.70 12.15
CA LEU A 182 -4.68 -8.56 12.11
C LEU A 182 -5.44 -9.28 13.23
N ASP A 183 -4.81 -10.22 13.93
CA ASP A 183 -5.40 -10.97 15.05
C ASP A 183 -5.59 -10.14 16.32
N ILE A 184 -4.97 -8.95 16.41
CA ILE A 184 -5.22 -8.02 17.53
C ILE A 184 -6.59 -7.35 17.44
N TYR A 185 -7.24 -7.38 16.27
CA TYR A 185 -8.52 -6.76 16.04
C TYR A 185 -9.68 -7.74 16.30
N ARG A 186 -10.90 -7.18 16.47
CA ARG A 186 -12.10 -8.00 16.59
C ARG A 186 -12.30 -8.91 15.38
N THR A 187 -12.89 -10.06 15.59
CA THR A 187 -13.08 -11.10 14.56
C THR A 187 -13.79 -10.57 13.30
N GLU A 188 -14.76 -9.66 13.45
CA GLU A 188 -15.50 -9.07 12.32
C GLU A 188 -14.58 -8.21 11.44
N VAL A 189 -13.74 -7.39 12.08
CA VAL A 189 -12.76 -6.53 11.40
C VAL A 189 -11.71 -7.39 10.69
N MET A 190 -11.17 -8.39 11.41
CA MET A 190 -10.22 -9.33 10.83
C MET A 190 -10.79 -10.06 9.62
N ARG A 191 -12.06 -10.53 9.69
CA ARG A 191 -12.74 -11.19 8.56
C ARG A 191 -12.90 -10.25 7.36
N PHE A 192 -13.34 -9.00 7.59
CA PHE A 192 -13.47 -8.02 6.53
C PHE A 192 -12.13 -7.78 5.81
N PHE A 193 -11.06 -7.53 6.59
CA PHE A 193 -9.70 -7.28 6.05
C PHE A 193 -8.95 -8.56 5.64
N THR A 194 -9.58 -9.71 5.67
CA THR A 194 -9.04 -10.95 5.12
C THR A 194 -9.76 -11.37 3.84
N TYR A 195 -11.09 -11.19 3.78
CA TYR A 195 -11.91 -11.72 2.67
C TYR A 195 -12.38 -10.66 1.69
N VAL A 196 -12.62 -9.41 2.14
CA VAL A 196 -13.06 -8.32 1.26
C VAL A 196 -11.87 -7.54 0.71
N ILE A 197 -11.00 -7.06 1.59
CA ILE A 197 -9.71 -6.46 1.22
C ILE A 197 -8.62 -7.36 1.80
N PRO A 198 -7.95 -8.20 0.98
CA PRO A 198 -7.18 -9.33 1.50
C PRO A 198 -5.86 -8.94 2.18
N PHE A 199 -5.89 -7.96 3.12
CA PHE A 199 -4.72 -7.60 3.91
C PHE A 199 -4.21 -8.76 4.77
N GLY A 200 -5.10 -9.63 5.27
CA GLY A 200 -4.70 -10.83 6.01
C GLY A 200 -3.82 -11.77 5.19
N ALA A 201 -4.02 -11.80 3.88
CA ALA A 201 -3.22 -12.61 2.97
C ALA A 201 -1.79 -12.09 2.79
N VAL A 202 -1.57 -10.77 2.91
CA VAL A 202 -0.25 -10.15 2.69
C VAL A 202 0.44 -9.74 4.00
N ASN A 203 -0.29 -9.69 5.10
CA ASN A 203 0.23 -9.29 6.40
C ASN A 203 0.28 -10.51 7.36
N TYR A 204 -0.89 -11.01 7.76
CA TYR A 204 -1.01 -11.93 8.90
C TYR A 204 -0.46 -13.33 8.60
N LEU A 205 -0.96 -13.99 7.53
CA LEU A 205 -0.59 -15.37 7.24
C LEU A 205 0.90 -15.56 6.88
N PRO A 206 1.50 -14.76 5.98
CA PRO A 206 2.91 -14.91 5.69
C PRO A 206 3.82 -14.46 6.85
N LEU A 207 3.37 -13.53 7.71
CA LEU A 207 4.10 -13.13 8.90
C LEU A 207 4.20 -14.28 9.91
N HIS A 208 3.11 -15.03 10.12
CA HIS A 208 3.11 -16.24 10.95
C HIS A 208 4.15 -17.26 10.47
N TYR A 209 4.21 -17.47 9.15
CA TYR A 209 5.20 -18.38 8.56
C TYR A 209 6.63 -17.85 8.74
N LEU A 210 6.83 -16.57 8.52
CA LEU A 210 8.13 -15.91 8.57
C LEU A 210 8.75 -16.01 9.97
N LEU A 211 7.93 -15.85 11.01
CA LEU A 211 8.35 -15.92 12.42
C LEU A 211 8.36 -17.34 13.00
N GLY A 212 7.86 -18.32 12.25
CA GLY A 212 7.84 -19.73 12.70
C GLY A 212 6.87 -19.99 13.85
N HIS A 213 5.75 -19.24 13.90
CA HIS A 213 4.71 -19.47 14.93
C HIS A 213 4.09 -20.86 14.80
N SER A 214 3.55 -21.38 15.90
CA SER A 214 2.89 -22.68 15.94
C SER A 214 1.74 -22.75 14.92
N GLY A 215 1.73 -23.80 14.08
CA GLY A 215 0.76 -23.96 13.00
C GLY A 215 1.16 -23.28 11.68
N SER A 216 2.35 -22.71 11.59
CA SER A 216 2.85 -22.18 10.32
C SER A 216 3.20 -23.31 9.33
N ALA A 217 2.81 -23.11 8.07
CA ALA A 217 3.06 -24.08 7.00
C ALA A 217 3.67 -23.38 5.77
N PRO A 218 4.50 -24.08 4.96
CA PRO A 218 5.21 -23.46 3.83
C PRO A 218 4.31 -22.81 2.78
N TRP A 219 3.06 -23.28 2.62
CA TRP A 219 2.10 -22.68 1.68
C TRP A 219 1.72 -21.23 2.04
N GLN A 220 1.82 -20.85 3.32
CA GLN A 220 1.53 -19.48 3.78
C GLN A 220 2.49 -18.45 3.18
N ALA A 221 3.69 -18.86 2.77
CA ALA A 221 4.62 -18.00 2.04
C ALA A 221 4.06 -17.50 0.71
N PHE A 222 3.18 -18.26 0.07
CA PHE A 222 2.61 -17.94 -1.25
C PHE A 222 1.23 -17.30 -1.18
N VAL A 223 0.62 -17.21 0.00
CA VAL A 223 -0.72 -16.59 0.18
C VAL A 223 -0.78 -15.14 -0.34
N PRO A 224 0.28 -14.32 -0.27
CA PRO A 224 0.24 -12.98 -0.86
C PRO A 224 -0.08 -12.93 -2.35
N LEU A 225 0.06 -14.03 -3.09
CA LEU A 225 -0.36 -14.12 -4.50
C LEU A 225 -1.88 -13.94 -4.69
N VAL A 226 -2.69 -14.07 -3.64
CA VAL A 226 -4.13 -13.72 -3.63
C VAL A 226 -4.36 -12.25 -4.03
N SER A 227 -3.38 -11.37 -3.83
CA SER A 227 -3.43 -9.98 -4.30
C SER A 227 -3.67 -9.88 -5.82
N LEU A 228 -3.16 -10.82 -6.61
CA LEU A 228 -3.40 -10.87 -8.05
C LEU A 228 -4.87 -11.20 -8.37
N VAL A 229 -5.50 -12.06 -7.56
CA VAL A 229 -6.92 -12.38 -7.70
C VAL A 229 -7.77 -11.17 -7.32
N PHE A 230 -7.38 -10.43 -6.27
CA PHE A 230 -8.05 -9.18 -5.88
C PHE A 230 -7.99 -8.10 -6.97
N LEU A 231 -6.94 -8.08 -7.78
CA LEU A 231 -6.82 -7.12 -8.87
C LEU A 231 -7.88 -7.33 -9.97
N ILE A 232 -8.40 -8.57 -10.13
CA ILE A 232 -9.41 -8.88 -11.16
C ILE A 232 -10.69 -8.06 -10.98
N PRO A 233 -11.39 -8.09 -9.83
CA PRO A 233 -12.58 -7.25 -9.62
C PRO A 233 -12.26 -5.77 -9.71
N CYS A 234 -11.06 -5.31 -9.29
CA CYS A 234 -10.66 -3.91 -9.44
C CYS A 234 -10.60 -3.49 -10.92
N LEU A 235 -10.00 -4.33 -11.78
CA LEU A 235 -9.94 -4.09 -13.23
C LEU A 235 -11.31 -4.15 -13.89
N LEU A 236 -12.19 -5.04 -13.44
CA LEU A 236 -13.57 -5.12 -13.95
C LEU A 236 -14.38 -3.88 -13.57
N ALA A 237 -14.26 -3.43 -12.31
CA ALA A 237 -14.89 -2.21 -11.84
C ALA A 237 -14.40 -0.98 -12.63
N TRP A 238 -13.07 -0.88 -12.86
CA TRP A 238 -12.49 0.17 -13.68
C TRP A 238 -13.05 0.19 -15.10
N ARG A 239 -13.12 -0.98 -15.75
CA ARG A 239 -13.70 -1.11 -17.12
C ARG A 239 -15.18 -0.69 -17.13
N ALA A 240 -15.95 -1.05 -16.12
CA ALA A 240 -17.34 -0.64 -15.97
C ALA A 240 -17.45 0.90 -15.81
N GLY A 241 -16.61 1.49 -14.96
CA GLY A 241 -16.54 2.94 -14.75
C GLY A 241 -16.21 3.71 -16.03
N VAL A 242 -15.19 3.26 -16.77
CA VAL A 242 -14.81 3.88 -18.05
C VAL A 242 -15.96 3.86 -19.07
N ARG A 243 -16.80 2.81 -19.07
CA ARG A 243 -17.98 2.74 -19.96
C ARG A 243 -19.11 3.70 -19.56
N HIS A 244 -19.19 4.09 -18.29
CA HIS A 244 -20.18 5.03 -17.77
C HIS A 244 -19.68 6.48 -17.79
N TYR A 245 -18.41 6.69 -18.14
CA TYR A 245 -17.84 8.02 -18.16
C TYR A 245 -18.55 8.89 -19.21
N GLN A 246 -18.98 10.06 -18.77
CA GLN A 246 -19.49 11.14 -19.62
C GLN A 246 -18.48 12.29 -19.54
N SER A 247 -18.05 12.77 -20.70
CA SER A 247 -17.16 13.93 -20.76
C SER A 247 -17.79 15.10 -20.02
N ALA A 248 -17.00 15.80 -19.19
CA ALA A 248 -17.47 16.97 -18.45
C ALA A 248 -17.82 18.16 -19.37
N GLY A 249 -17.74 17.96 -20.68
CA GLY A 249 -18.17 18.89 -21.73
C GLY A 249 -17.52 20.27 -21.57
N SER A 250 -16.44 20.50 -22.25
CA SER A 250 -15.97 21.85 -22.60
C SER A 250 -16.64 22.30 -23.87
#